data_e2bd36d3c747d79f816ea1452a1ba82d
#
_entry.id   e2bd36d3c747d79f816ea1452a1ba82d
#
_cell.length_a   1.000
_cell.length_b   1.000
_cell.length_c   1.000
_cell.angle_alpha   90.00
_cell.angle_beta   90.00
_cell.angle_gamma   90.00
#
_symmetry.space_group_name_H-M   'P 1'
#
loop_
_entity.id
_entity.type
_entity.pdbx_description
1 polymer ?
#
loop_
_entity_poly.entity_id
_entity_poly.type
_entity_poly.pdbx_seq_one_letter_code
_entity_poly.pdbx_strand_id
1 'polypeptide(L)'
;AHASYLINLASEGELRSKSILAAIDEVMRCRELGIKYLVLHPGSHGGAGVKDGLARVVDALQEVLLRTEDANTKLLLETTAGEGFSLGGDLSHFEFLFSSLDEHPRLGLCLDTCHLFASGYVLASRESYERLISTVDKYVGIGRVGCWHLNDSRYERGSKKDRHAHIGDGHIGIDAFAHIVTDERWRQTPCALETPKDGRGDEGNLALLRKLRGY
;
A
#
# COMPACT_ATOMS: atom_id res chain seq x y z
N ALA A 1 5.29 9.91 -3.58
CA ALA A 1 4.15 10.66 -3.05
C ALA A 1 3.03 9.71 -2.69
N HIS A 2 2.11 10.16 -1.84
CA HIS A 2 0.85 9.48 -1.53
C HIS A 2 -0.31 10.37 -1.98
N ALA A 3 -1.31 9.78 -2.64
CA ALA A 3 -2.51 10.47 -3.09
C ALA A 3 -3.43 10.83 -1.91
N SER A 4 -4.33 11.77 -2.14
CA SER A 4 -5.31 12.18 -1.13
C SER A 4 -6.21 11.03 -0.70
N TYR A 5 -6.45 10.88 0.61
CA TYR A 5 -7.43 9.94 1.19
C TYR A 5 -8.89 10.17 0.74
N LEU A 6 -9.16 11.32 0.13
CA LEU A 6 -10.48 11.61 -0.43
C LEU A 6 -10.73 10.88 -1.76
N ILE A 7 -9.70 10.36 -2.40
CA ILE A 7 -9.81 9.59 -3.63
C ILE A 7 -10.36 8.19 -3.31
N ASN A 8 -11.52 7.88 -3.88
CA ASN A 8 -12.15 6.57 -3.78
C ASN A 8 -12.51 6.04 -5.16
N LEU A 9 -11.61 5.24 -5.75
CA LEU A 9 -11.79 4.69 -7.10
C LEU A 9 -12.93 3.64 -7.17
N ALA A 10 -13.34 3.07 -6.03
CA ALA A 10 -14.44 2.12 -5.94
C ALA A 10 -15.82 2.77 -5.77
N SER A 11 -15.89 4.10 -5.71
CA SER A 11 -17.12 4.85 -5.52
C SER A 11 -18.01 4.89 -6.77
N GLU A 12 -19.21 5.44 -6.62
CA GLU A 12 -20.20 5.63 -7.68
C GLU A 12 -20.54 7.11 -7.89
N GLY A 13 -21.23 7.40 -8.98
CA GLY A 13 -21.80 8.72 -9.27
C GLY A 13 -20.76 9.83 -9.30
N GLU A 14 -21.12 10.98 -8.74
CA GLU A 14 -20.28 12.18 -8.75
C GLU A 14 -18.95 12.00 -8.01
N LEU A 15 -18.94 11.23 -6.91
CA LEU A 15 -17.73 10.96 -6.14
C LEU A 15 -16.71 10.19 -6.97
N ARG A 16 -17.17 9.22 -7.78
CA ARG A 16 -16.32 8.47 -8.72
C ARG A 16 -15.65 9.41 -9.72
N SER A 17 -16.42 10.27 -10.37
CA SER A 17 -15.89 11.24 -11.35
C SER A 17 -14.86 12.17 -10.72
N LYS A 18 -15.15 12.71 -9.53
CA LYS A 18 -14.19 13.54 -8.77
C LYS A 18 -12.93 12.78 -8.39
N SER A 19 -13.05 11.52 -7.96
CA SER A 19 -11.91 10.68 -7.58
C SER A 19 -10.99 10.38 -8.77
N ILE A 20 -11.55 10.08 -9.94
CA ILE A 20 -10.77 9.85 -11.16
C ILE A 20 -10.04 11.13 -11.57
N LEU A 21 -10.72 12.27 -11.60
CA LEU A 21 -10.09 13.55 -11.95
C LEU A 21 -8.98 13.93 -10.97
N ALA A 22 -9.20 13.73 -9.67
CA ALA A 22 -8.18 13.97 -8.66
C ALA A 22 -6.97 13.03 -8.83
N ALA A 23 -7.19 11.74 -9.11
CA ALA A 23 -6.09 10.80 -9.36
C ALA A 23 -5.28 11.20 -10.60
N ILE A 24 -5.93 11.66 -11.68
CA ILE A 24 -5.25 12.18 -12.88
C ILE A 24 -4.40 13.40 -12.53
N ASP A 25 -4.96 14.38 -11.80
CA ASP A 25 -4.24 15.58 -11.38
C ASP A 25 -3.00 15.22 -10.54
N GLU A 26 -3.13 14.30 -9.58
CA GLU A 26 -2.01 13.81 -8.76
C GLU A 26 -0.92 13.13 -9.60
N VAL A 27 -1.29 12.31 -10.60
CA VAL A 27 -0.32 11.69 -11.53
C VAL A 27 0.40 12.76 -12.34
N MET A 28 -0.32 13.75 -12.87
CA MET A 28 0.27 14.82 -13.68
C MET A 28 1.20 15.69 -12.86
N ARG A 29 0.85 16.01 -11.60
CA ARG A 29 1.75 16.70 -10.67
C ARG A 29 3.01 15.89 -10.38
N CYS A 30 2.86 14.57 -10.15
CA CYS A 30 4.01 13.69 -9.97
C CYS A 30 4.92 13.68 -11.19
N ARG A 31 4.36 13.66 -12.40
CA ARG A 31 5.12 13.76 -13.65
C ARG A 31 5.92 15.06 -13.73
N GLU A 32 5.29 16.21 -13.46
CA GLU A 32 5.95 17.53 -13.49
C GLU A 32 7.08 17.65 -12.48
N LEU A 33 6.90 17.04 -11.29
CA LEU A 33 7.89 17.02 -10.23
C LEU A 33 8.95 15.90 -10.37
N GLY A 34 8.85 15.05 -11.39
CA GLY A 34 9.76 13.92 -11.58
C GLY A 34 9.61 12.82 -10.52
N ILE A 35 8.44 12.72 -9.88
CA ILE A 35 8.14 11.72 -8.85
C ILE A 35 7.80 10.39 -9.53
N LYS A 36 8.57 9.35 -9.19
CA LYS A 36 8.46 8.03 -9.84
C LYS A 36 7.24 7.23 -9.39
N TYR A 37 6.82 7.38 -8.14
CA TYR A 37 5.77 6.57 -7.51
C TYR A 37 4.70 7.45 -6.87
N LEU A 38 3.45 7.15 -7.18
CA LEU A 38 2.27 7.68 -6.50
C LEU A 38 1.55 6.51 -5.85
N VAL A 39 1.54 6.48 -4.52
CA VAL A 39 0.82 5.49 -3.71
C VAL A 39 -0.64 5.93 -3.57
N LEU A 40 -1.57 4.99 -3.66
CA LEU A 40 -2.99 5.25 -3.41
C LEU A 40 -3.72 3.99 -2.92
N HIS A 41 -4.70 4.17 -2.05
CA HIS A 41 -5.61 3.10 -1.67
C HIS A 41 -6.56 2.75 -2.83
N PRO A 42 -6.94 1.47 -3.03
CA PRO A 42 -7.93 1.11 -4.04
C PRO A 42 -9.28 1.79 -3.82
N GLY A 43 -9.64 2.08 -2.56
CA GLY A 43 -10.87 2.74 -2.18
C GLY A 43 -11.80 1.82 -1.37
N SER A 44 -13.06 2.24 -1.24
CA SER A 44 -14.09 1.57 -0.46
C SER A 44 -15.34 1.34 -1.30
N HIS A 45 -15.88 0.12 -1.29
CA HIS A 45 -17.06 -0.25 -2.07
C HIS A 45 -18.40 0.22 -1.46
N GLY A 46 -18.39 0.85 -0.27
CA GLY A 46 -19.57 1.49 0.32
C GLY A 46 -20.78 0.59 0.54
N GLY A 47 -20.58 -0.72 0.69
CA GLY A 47 -21.66 -1.71 0.86
C GLY A 47 -22.10 -2.41 -0.43
N ALA A 48 -21.63 -2.02 -1.62
CA ALA A 48 -21.97 -2.67 -2.89
C ALA A 48 -21.38 -4.09 -3.07
N GLY A 49 -20.41 -4.44 -2.23
CA GLY A 49 -19.72 -5.73 -2.30
C GLY A 49 -18.33 -5.63 -2.95
N VAL A 50 -17.45 -6.54 -2.56
CA VAL A 50 -16.04 -6.55 -2.99
C VAL A 50 -15.92 -6.66 -4.51
N LYS A 51 -16.66 -7.58 -5.13
CA LYS A 51 -16.60 -7.83 -6.57
C LYS A 51 -16.91 -6.57 -7.40
N ASP A 52 -18.02 -5.90 -7.06
CA ASP A 52 -18.46 -4.70 -7.78
C ASP A 52 -17.53 -3.52 -7.50
N GLY A 53 -17.02 -3.43 -6.25
CA GLY A 53 -16.03 -2.45 -5.88
C GLY A 53 -14.74 -2.60 -6.68
N LEU A 54 -14.21 -3.82 -6.79
CA LEU A 54 -13.00 -4.10 -7.57
C LEU A 54 -13.20 -3.83 -9.07
N ALA A 55 -14.35 -4.19 -9.64
CA ALA A 55 -14.66 -3.86 -11.03
C ALA A 55 -14.62 -2.34 -11.28
N ARG A 56 -15.22 -1.55 -10.36
CA ARG A 56 -15.16 -0.08 -10.46
C ARG A 56 -13.73 0.48 -10.34
N VAL A 57 -12.88 -0.14 -9.51
CA VAL A 57 -11.46 0.25 -9.42
C VAL A 57 -10.75 -0.04 -10.73
N VAL A 58 -11.00 -1.18 -11.38
CA VAL A 58 -10.44 -1.52 -12.71
C VAL A 58 -10.81 -0.44 -13.72
N ASP A 59 -12.10 -0.13 -13.86
CA ASP A 59 -12.58 0.89 -14.81
C ASP A 59 -11.96 2.27 -14.54
N ALA A 60 -11.85 2.65 -13.26
CA ALA A 60 -11.26 3.93 -12.87
C ALA A 60 -9.76 3.98 -13.17
N LEU A 61 -9.01 2.93 -12.83
CA LEU A 61 -7.58 2.83 -13.13
C LEU A 61 -7.32 2.85 -14.63
N GLN A 62 -8.15 2.16 -15.42
CA GLN A 62 -8.04 2.16 -16.88
C GLN A 62 -8.18 3.59 -17.44
N GLU A 63 -9.16 4.36 -16.95
CA GLU A 63 -9.32 5.76 -17.34
C GLU A 63 -8.15 6.63 -16.91
N VAL A 64 -7.66 6.48 -15.67
CA VAL A 64 -6.49 7.23 -15.17
C VAL A 64 -5.26 6.92 -16.01
N LEU A 65 -4.96 5.64 -16.26
CA LEU A 65 -3.80 5.22 -17.05
C LEU A 65 -3.85 5.74 -18.49
N LEU A 66 -5.01 5.67 -19.13
CA LEU A 66 -5.23 6.17 -20.48
C LEU A 66 -5.02 7.70 -20.55
N ARG A 67 -5.64 8.45 -19.63
CA ARG A 67 -5.56 9.92 -19.64
C ARG A 67 -4.23 10.48 -19.15
N THR A 68 -3.34 9.63 -18.67
CA THR A 68 -1.99 9.98 -18.22
C THR A 68 -0.93 9.12 -18.92
N GLU A 69 -1.18 8.67 -20.16
CA GLU A 69 -0.29 7.75 -20.90
C GLU A 69 1.13 8.30 -21.10
N ASP A 70 1.27 9.62 -21.15
CA ASP A 70 2.53 10.34 -21.30
C ASP A 70 3.31 10.51 -19.98
N ALA A 71 2.76 10.06 -18.85
CA ALA A 71 3.43 10.09 -17.55
C ALA A 71 4.25 8.81 -17.29
N ASN A 72 5.46 8.98 -16.77
CA ASN A 72 6.31 7.86 -16.34
C ASN A 72 6.06 7.46 -14.87
N THR A 73 5.21 8.18 -14.15
CA THR A 73 4.84 7.88 -12.76
C THR A 73 4.10 6.55 -12.69
N LYS A 74 4.57 5.65 -11.82
CA LYS A 74 3.88 4.40 -11.50
C LYS A 74 2.87 4.62 -10.39
N LEU A 75 1.70 4.05 -10.55
CA LEU A 75 0.66 3.97 -9.52
C LEU A 75 0.92 2.73 -8.66
N LEU A 76 1.17 2.92 -7.38
CA LEU A 76 1.33 1.84 -6.43
C LEU A 76 0.03 1.71 -5.62
N LEU A 77 -0.72 0.65 -5.89
CA LEU A 77 -1.89 0.34 -5.08
C LEU A 77 -1.43 -0.16 -3.72
N GLU A 78 -1.98 0.41 -2.65
CA GLU A 78 -1.56 0.09 -1.30
C GLU A 78 -2.44 -0.97 -0.65
N THR A 79 -1.82 -1.90 0.08
CA THR A 79 -2.55 -2.77 1.01
C THR A 79 -3.28 -1.93 2.06
N THR A 80 -4.46 -2.37 2.50
CA THR A 80 -5.26 -1.67 3.52
C THR A 80 -5.56 -2.58 4.70
N ALA A 81 -5.94 -2.00 5.82
CA ALA A 81 -6.35 -2.75 7.02
C ALA A 81 -7.64 -3.57 6.81
N GLY A 82 -8.39 -3.32 5.74
CA GLY A 82 -9.72 -3.91 5.52
C GLY A 82 -10.77 -3.33 6.48
N GLU A 83 -10.60 -2.07 6.94
CA GLU A 83 -11.56 -1.37 7.79
C GLU A 83 -12.83 -1.05 7.03
N GLY A 84 -13.99 -1.36 7.62
CA GLY A 84 -15.30 -1.10 7.01
C GLY A 84 -15.48 -1.83 5.67
N PHE A 85 -15.59 -1.07 4.61
CA PHE A 85 -15.78 -1.56 3.24
C PHE A 85 -14.54 -1.33 2.35
N SER A 86 -13.36 -1.07 2.93
CA SER A 86 -12.15 -0.81 2.15
C SER A 86 -11.67 -2.06 1.42
N LEU A 87 -11.20 -1.84 0.19
CA LEU A 87 -10.58 -2.84 -0.67
C LEU A 87 -9.06 -2.85 -0.44
N GLY A 88 -8.40 -3.98 -0.73
CA GLY A 88 -6.95 -4.10 -0.57
C GLY A 88 -6.51 -4.72 0.76
N GLY A 89 -7.45 -5.14 1.63
CA GLY A 89 -7.14 -5.91 2.83
C GLY A 89 -6.81 -7.39 2.56
N ASP A 90 -7.14 -7.89 1.37
CA ASP A 90 -6.80 -9.23 0.90
C ASP A 90 -5.92 -9.10 -0.35
N LEU A 91 -4.79 -9.82 -0.37
CA LEU A 91 -3.84 -9.78 -1.50
C LEU A 91 -4.43 -10.30 -2.80
N SER A 92 -5.47 -11.14 -2.75
CA SER A 92 -6.20 -11.59 -3.94
C SER A 92 -6.92 -10.44 -4.67
N HIS A 93 -7.23 -9.34 -3.99
CA HIS A 93 -7.79 -8.15 -4.63
C HIS A 93 -6.80 -7.57 -5.66
N PHE A 94 -5.51 -7.57 -5.35
CA PHE A 94 -4.48 -7.05 -6.26
C PHE A 94 -4.23 -7.97 -7.45
N GLU A 95 -4.31 -9.31 -7.25
CA GLU A 95 -4.28 -10.27 -8.36
C GLU A 95 -5.40 -9.94 -9.37
N PHE A 96 -6.62 -9.75 -8.88
CA PHE A 96 -7.75 -9.38 -9.73
C PHE A 96 -7.52 -8.04 -10.46
N LEU A 97 -7.06 -7.00 -9.73
CA LEU A 97 -6.84 -5.68 -10.31
C LEU A 97 -5.76 -5.68 -11.38
N PHE A 98 -4.64 -6.34 -11.13
CA PHE A 98 -3.53 -6.37 -12.08
C PHE A 98 -3.83 -7.23 -13.30
N SER A 99 -4.41 -8.42 -13.11
CA SER A 99 -4.80 -9.29 -14.22
C SER A 99 -5.88 -8.65 -15.11
N SER A 100 -6.84 -7.92 -14.51
CA SER A 100 -7.90 -7.22 -15.28
C SER A 100 -7.37 -6.03 -16.08
N LEU A 101 -6.16 -5.55 -15.78
CA LEU A 101 -5.49 -4.43 -16.46
C LEU A 101 -4.26 -4.90 -17.28
N ASP A 102 -4.27 -6.16 -17.74
CA ASP A 102 -3.24 -6.77 -18.57
C ASP A 102 -1.83 -6.56 -17.99
N GLU A 103 -1.72 -6.68 -16.66
CA GLU A 103 -0.44 -6.51 -15.96
C GLU A 103 0.28 -5.19 -16.30
N HIS A 104 -0.48 -4.11 -16.44
CA HIS A 104 0.00 -2.82 -16.94
C HIS A 104 1.30 -2.38 -16.26
N PRO A 105 2.37 -2.00 -17.00
CA PRO A 105 3.72 -1.77 -16.45
C PRO A 105 3.82 -0.57 -15.49
N ARG A 106 2.86 0.34 -15.54
CA ARG A 106 2.77 1.48 -14.62
C ARG A 106 2.00 1.17 -13.34
N LEU A 107 1.50 -0.06 -13.16
CA LEU A 107 0.89 -0.50 -11.91
C LEU A 107 1.91 -1.27 -11.05
N GLY A 108 1.84 -1.06 -9.76
CA GLY A 108 2.63 -1.75 -8.77
C GLY A 108 1.93 -1.80 -7.41
N LEU A 109 2.61 -2.34 -6.43
CA LEU A 109 2.10 -2.56 -5.08
C LEU A 109 2.92 -1.75 -4.07
N CYS A 110 2.23 -1.13 -3.12
CA CYS A 110 2.80 -0.65 -1.88
C CYS A 110 2.33 -1.58 -0.74
N LEU A 111 3.28 -2.10 0.03
CA LEU A 111 3.01 -2.95 1.17
C LEU A 111 3.11 -2.10 2.45
N ASP A 112 2.02 -1.96 3.20
CA ASP A 112 2.04 -1.36 4.53
C ASP A 112 2.01 -2.43 5.61
N THR A 113 2.94 -2.37 6.55
CA THR A 113 3.10 -3.38 7.61
C THR A 113 1.94 -3.36 8.62
N CYS A 114 1.44 -2.17 8.97
CA CYS A 114 0.27 -2.02 9.84
C CYS A 114 -0.99 -2.57 9.16
N HIS A 115 -1.20 -2.23 7.89
CA HIS A 115 -2.36 -2.68 7.12
C HIS A 115 -2.38 -4.20 6.95
N LEU A 116 -1.26 -4.80 6.57
CA LEU A 116 -1.11 -6.25 6.46
C LEU A 116 -1.40 -6.94 7.80
N PHE A 117 -0.86 -6.42 8.91
CA PHE A 117 -1.10 -6.97 10.23
C PHE A 117 -2.55 -6.81 10.67
N ALA A 118 -3.12 -5.64 10.50
CA ALA A 118 -4.51 -5.36 10.84
C ALA A 118 -5.50 -6.18 10.00
N SER A 119 -5.16 -6.51 8.74
CA SER A 119 -5.98 -7.39 7.88
C SER A 119 -5.80 -8.88 8.20
N GLY A 120 -4.78 -9.26 9.02
CA GLY A 120 -4.64 -10.61 9.56
C GLY A 120 -3.35 -11.34 9.19
N TYR A 121 -2.48 -10.77 8.36
CA TYR A 121 -1.19 -11.36 8.01
C TYR A 121 -0.24 -11.37 9.22
N VAL A 122 0.68 -12.33 9.24
CA VAL A 122 1.67 -12.49 10.31
C VAL A 122 3.05 -12.13 9.77
N LEU A 123 3.77 -11.26 10.50
CA LEU A 123 5.09 -10.76 10.11
C LEU A 123 6.19 -11.06 11.15
N ALA A 124 5.82 -11.44 12.37
CA ALA A 124 6.73 -11.43 13.53
C ALA A 124 7.88 -12.44 13.42
N SER A 125 7.64 -13.68 12.97
CA SER A 125 8.71 -14.66 12.80
C SER A 125 9.24 -14.69 11.36
N ARG A 126 10.51 -15.11 11.18
CA ARG A 126 11.10 -15.30 9.86
C ARG A 126 10.24 -16.19 8.97
N GLU A 127 9.73 -17.29 9.51
CA GLU A 127 8.87 -18.22 8.76
C GLU A 127 7.55 -17.56 8.31
N SER A 128 6.90 -16.79 9.19
CA SER A 128 5.66 -16.08 8.84
C SER A 128 5.89 -14.97 7.82
N TYR A 129 7.01 -14.26 7.95
CA TYR A 129 7.44 -13.28 6.98
C TYR A 129 7.66 -13.90 5.59
N GLU A 130 8.40 -15.00 5.49
CA GLU A 130 8.62 -15.70 4.21
C GLU A 130 7.31 -16.24 3.61
N ARG A 131 6.36 -16.70 4.43
CA ARG A 131 5.01 -17.05 3.95
C ARG A 131 4.26 -15.86 3.38
N LEU A 132 4.35 -14.70 4.03
CA LEU A 132 3.76 -13.46 3.50
C LEU A 132 4.39 -13.12 2.14
N ILE A 133 5.73 -13.09 2.05
CA ILE A 133 6.42 -12.76 0.80
C ILE A 133 6.07 -13.76 -0.32
N SER A 134 5.99 -15.06 0.00
CA SER A 134 5.54 -16.07 -0.96
C SER A 134 4.09 -15.86 -1.42
N THR A 135 3.23 -15.34 -0.52
CA THR A 135 1.85 -14.99 -0.85
C THR A 135 1.79 -13.76 -1.77
N VAL A 136 2.60 -12.74 -1.49
CA VAL A 136 2.74 -11.56 -2.36
C VAL A 136 3.25 -11.98 -3.74
N ASP A 137 4.27 -12.83 -3.79
CA ASP A 137 4.84 -13.32 -5.06
C ASP A 137 3.80 -14.08 -5.88
N LYS A 138 3.03 -14.94 -5.24
CA LYS A 138 1.97 -15.74 -5.87
C LYS A 138 0.88 -14.87 -6.51
N TYR A 139 0.39 -13.86 -5.79
CA TYR A 139 -0.75 -13.05 -6.23
C TYR A 139 -0.37 -11.85 -7.11
N VAL A 140 0.83 -11.30 -6.91
CA VAL A 140 1.22 -10.02 -7.52
C VAL A 140 2.56 -10.10 -8.25
N GLY A 141 3.46 -10.95 -7.76
CA GLY A 141 4.87 -10.94 -8.16
C GLY A 141 5.67 -9.89 -7.36
N ILE A 142 6.73 -10.31 -6.66
CA ILE A 142 7.55 -9.41 -5.83
C ILE A 142 8.20 -8.27 -6.62
N GLY A 143 8.45 -8.47 -7.92
CA GLY A 143 9.00 -7.42 -8.80
C GLY A 143 8.07 -6.21 -9.01
N ARG A 144 6.79 -6.30 -8.59
CA ARG A 144 5.83 -5.19 -8.63
C ARG A 144 5.81 -4.37 -7.35
N VAL A 145 6.43 -4.84 -6.28
CA VAL A 145 6.50 -4.09 -5.02
C VAL A 145 7.42 -2.88 -5.23
N GLY A 146 6.82 -1.71 -5.30
CA GLY A 146 7.52 -0.44 -5.55
C GLY A 146 7.84 0.34 -4.29
N CYS A 147 7.18 0.05 -3.16
CA CYS A 147 7.38 0.74 -1.89
C CYS A 147 6.94 -0.14 -0.71
N TRP A 148 7.55 0.08 0.45
CA TRP A 148 7.05 -0.34 1.74
C TRP A 148 6.68 0.87 2.59
N HIS A 149 5.53 0.84 3.25
CA HIS A 149 5.24 1.68 4.40
C HIS A 149 5.54 0.88 5.66
N LEU A 150 6.47 1.39 6.47
CA LEU A 150 6.92 0.73 7.69
C LEU A 150 6.27 1.41 8.90
N ASN A 151 5.16 0.84 9.34
CA ASN A 151 4.34 1.35 10.43
C ASN A 151 4.04 0.20 11.41
N ASP A 152 4.23 0.40 12.71
CA ASP A 152 3.73 -0.56 13.69
C ASP A 152 2.22 -0.36 13.92
N SER A 153 1.56 -1.31 14.55
CA SER A 153 0.11 -1.28 14.72
C SER A 153 -0.26 -1.05 16.19
N ARG A 154 -1.14 -0.08 16.46
CA ARG A 154 -1.71 0.13 17.81
C ARG A 154 -2.66 -0.97 18.25
N TYR A 155 -3.18 -1.77 17.31
CA TYR A 155 -4.17 -2.80 17.56
C TYR A 155 -3.63 -4.17 17.19
N GLU A 156 -4.27 -5.19 17.73
CA GLU A 156 -3.93 -6.58 17.49
C GLU A 156 -4.18 -6.99 16.02
N ARG A 157 -3.55 -8.10 15.65
CA ARG A 157 -3.70 -8.72 14.36
C ARG A 157 -5.17 -9.03 14.04
N GLY A 158 -5.58 -8.72 12.80
CA GLY A 158 -6.94 -8.98 12.34
C GLY A 158 -7.99 -8.01 12.88
N SER A 159 -7.55 -6.95 13.56
CA SER A 159 -8.45 -5.92 14.13
C SER A 159 -9.20 -5.12 13.07
N LYS A 160 -8.71 -5.10 11.84
CA LYS A 160 -9.19 -4.25 10.74
C LYS A 160 -9.21 -2.77 11.10
N LYS A 161 -8.26 -2.32 11.93
CA LYS A 161 -8.13 -0.93 12.35
C LYS A 161 -6.81 -0.36 11.86
N ASP A 162 -6.93 0.69 11.05
CA ASP A 162 -5.80 1.45 10.55
C ASP A 162 -5.38 2.51 11.57
N ARG A 163 -4.46 2.15 12.46
CA ARG A 163 -3.91 3.06 13.47
C ARG A 163 -2.44 2.73 13.70
N HIS A 164 -1.59 3.60 13.20
CA HIS A 164 -0.14 3.45 13.25
C HIS A 164 0.43 3.70 14.67
N ALA A 165 1.47 2.96 15.01
CA ALA A 165 2.31 3.15 16.18
C ALA A 165 3.77 3.37 15.74
N HIS A 166 4.62 3.83 16.66
CA HIS A 166 6.06 3.87 16.44
C HIS A 166 6.62 2.46 16.28
N ILE A 167 7.68 2.34 15.49
CA ILE A 167 8.35 1.05 15.22
C ILE A 167 8.76 0.36 16.53
N GLY A 168 8.24 -0.83 16.77
CA GLY A 168 8.51 -1.63 17.97
C GLY A 168 7.70 -1.28 19.21
N ASP A 169 6.82 -0.26 19.15
CA ASP A 169 5.93 0.12 20.26
C ASP A 169 4.50 -0.43 20.09
N GLY A 170 4.23 -1.09 18.95
CA GLY A 170 2.94 -1.68 18.65
C GLY A 170 2.91 -3.20 18.78
N HIS A 171 1.88 -3.79 18.19
CA HIS A 171 1.61 -5.24 18.28
C HIS A 171 2.33 -6.07 17.20
N ILE A 172 2.95 -5.46 16.18
CA ILE A 172 3.72 -6.18 15.16
C ILE A 172 5.03 -6.68 15.77
N GLY A 173 5.71 -5.82 16.50
CA GLY A 173 6.99 -6.11 17.15
C GLY A 173 8.19 -5.86 16.25
N ILE A 174 9.34 -5.63 16.90
CA ILE A 174 10.56 -5.15 16.26
C ILE A 174 11.16 -6.15 15.24
N ASP A 175 10.99 -7.45 15.46
CA ASP A 175 11.58 -8.50 14.63
C ASP A 175 11.03 -8.48 13.19
N ALA A 176 9.76 -8.13 13.00
CA ALA A 176 9.16 -7.98 11.69
C ALA A 176 9.88 -6.91 10.84
N PHE A 177 10.20 -5.78 11.46
CA PHE A 177 10.93 -4.69 10.80
C PHE A 177 12.37 -5.09 10.51
N ALA A 178 13.03 -5.82 11.43
CA ALA A 178 14.35 -6.36 11.19
C ALA A 178 14.37 -7.28 9.97
N HIS A 179 13.38 -8.16 9.82
CA HIS A 179 13.26 -9.03 8.65
C HIS A 179 13.15 -8.24 7.35
N ILE A 180 12.33 -7.18 7.31
CA ILE A 180 12.13 -6.37 6.10
C ILE A 180 13.39 -5.60 5.74
N VAL A 181 13.98 -4.85 6.70
CA VAL A 181 15.10 -3.96 6.37
C VAL A 181 16.42 -4.68 6.09
N THR A 182 16.54 -5.96 6.49
CA THR A 182 17.72 -6.80 6.19
C THR A 182 17.53 -7.71 4.97
N ASP A 183 16.34 -7.72 4.37
CA ASP A 183 16.06 -8.56 3.22
C ASP A 183 16.62 -7.95 1.94
N GLU A 184 17.56 -8.65 1.31
CA GLU A 184 18.22 -8.21 0.08
C GLU A 184 17.25 -8.02 -1.10
N ARG A 185 16.08 -8.69 -1.08
CA ARG A 185 15.03 -8.50 -2.10
C ARG A 185 14.56 -7.05 -2.16
N TRP A 186 14.58 -6.33 -1.01
CA TRP A 186 14.12 -4.94 -0.88
C TRP A 186 15.23 -3.91 -0.87
N ARG A 187 16.46 -4.30 -1.19
CA ARG A 187 17.62 -3.40 -1.10
C ARG A 187 17.44 -2.10 -1.87
N GLN A 188 16.75 -2.14 -3.00
CA GLN A 188 16.48 -0.99 -3.87
C GLN A 188 15.04 -0.47 -3.75
N THR A 189 14.20 -1.10 -2.93
CA THR A 189 12.82 -0.70 -2.72
C THR A 189 12.77 0.41 -1.67
N PRO A 190 12.22 1.58 -1.97
CA PRO A 190 12.06 2.65 -0.99
C PRO A 190 11.12 2.23 0.14
N CYS A 191 11.44 2.70 1.34
CA CYS A 191 10.60 2.55 2.52
C CYS A 191 10.22 3.94 3.05
N ALA A 192 8.97 4.13 3.42
CA ALA A 192 8.47 5.35 4.02
C ALA A 192 7.85 5.07 5.40
N LEU A 193 7.75 6.10 6.23
CA LEU A 193 7.11 6.08 7.54
C LEU A 193 5.87 6.95 7.50
N GLU A 194 4.79 6.46 8.11
CA GLU A 194 3.57 7.21 8.39
C GLU A 194 3.22 7.13 9.89
N THR A 195 4.26 6.95 10.69
CA THR A 195 4.19 6.85 12.15
C THR A 195 3.75 8.18 12.78
N PRO A 196 3.23 8.16 14.02
CA PRO A 196 2.87 9.37 14.76
C PRO A 196 4.02 10.38 14.80
N LYS A 197 3.70 11.67 14.84
CA LYS A 197 4.69 12.76 14.84
C LYS A 197 5.10 13.20 16.25
N ASP A 198 4.46 12.67 17.27
CA ASP A 198 4.81 12.85 18.68
C ASP A 198 5.94 11.91 19.16
N GLY A 199 6.30 11.98 20.43
CA GLY A 199 7.32 11.11 21.03
C GLY A 199 8.64 11.16 20.29
N ARG A 200 9.14 9.99 19.80
CA ARG A 200 10.42 9.93 19.05
C ARG A 200 10.34 10.40 17.61
N GLY A 201 9.12 10.59 17.07
CA GLY A 201 8.88 11.05 15.72
C GLY A 201 9.56 10.22 14.61
N ASP A 202 9.66 10.79 13.41
CA ASP A 202 10.28 10.12 12.27
C ASP A 202 11.78 9.89 12.47
N GLU A 203 12.49 10.84 13.09
CA GLU A 203 13.93 10.75 13.32
C GLU A 203 14.29 9.52 14.16
N GLY A 204 13.60 9.32 15.28
CA GLY A 204 13.85 8.17 16.16
C GLY A 204 13.46 6.83 15.51
N ASN A 205 12.36 6.79 14.74
CA ASN A 205 11.97 5.59 14.01
C ASN A 205 12.98 5.25 12.91
N LEU A 206 13.47 6.24 12.16
CA LEU A 206 14.49 6.04 11.14
C LEU A 206 15.82 5.59 11.74
N ALA A 207 16.24 6.17 12.87
CA ALA A 207 17.46 5.76 13.57
C ALA A 207 17.36 4.27 14.01
N LEU A 208 16.20 3.86 14.53
CA LEU A 208 15.96 2.47 14.90
C LEU A 208 16.04 1.53 13.69
N LEU A 209 15.37 1.85 12.58
CA LEU A 209 15.41 1.04 11.37
C LEU A 209 16.82 0.93 10.78
N ARG A 210 17.61 2.02 10.78
CA ARG A 210 19.02 2.00 10.37
C ARG A 210 19.84 1.05 11.25
N LYS A 211 19.68 1.13 12.57
CA LYS A 211 20.33 0.22 13.52
C LYS A 211 19.99 -1.25 13.24
N LEU A 212 18.71 -1.56 12.96
CA LEU A 212 18.30 -2.92 12.59
C LEU A 212 18.93 -3.40 11.29
N ARG A 213 19.16 -2.48 10.34
CA ARG A 213 19.83 -2.78 9.06
C ARG A 213 21.35 -2.90 9.18
N GLY A 214 21.95 -2.55 10.33
CA GLY A 214 23.38 -2.63 10.56
C GLY A 214 24.20 -1.36 10.21
N TYR A 215 23.54 -0.18 10.25
CA TYR A 215 24.16 1.14 10.08
C TYR A 215 24.22 1.92 11.38
#